data_2c69a5ec3acc9b470a76afcb5708a252
#
_entry.id   2c69a5ec3acc9b470a76afcb5708a252
#
_cell.length_a   1.000
_cell.length_b   1.000
_cell.length_c   1.000
_cell.angle_alpha   90.00
_cell.angle_beta   90.00
_cell.angle_gamma   90.00
#
_symmetry.space_group_name_H-M   'P 1'
#
loop_
_entity.id
_entity.type
_entity.pdbx_description
1 polymer ?
#
loop_
_entity_poly.entity_id
_entity_poly.type
_entity_poly.pdbx_seq_one_letter_code
_entity_poly.pdbx_strand_id
1 'polypeptide(L)'
;MNIFTLSRWSPYLIGFLIGVLSWFSFIISKRPIGVSTAFARFSGMLEKRLIGPDIINKEYYKKYEPKVEWGVMLVIGLLIGSFVSALLSGKFQLEVIPTIWKNSFGNTPFLRIITSLIGGFFVGLGARWAGGCTSGHGISGTMQLAVS
;
A
#
# COMPACT_ATOMS: atom_id res chain seq x y z
N MET A 1 -28.98 -2.10 12.72
CA MET A 1 -27.54 -1.98 12.97
C MET A 1 -26.87 -1.88 11.60
N ASN A 2 -26.44 -0.67 11.20
CA ASN A 2 -25.92 -0.47 9.85
C ASN A 2 -24.52 -1.08 9.73
N ILE A 3 -24.35 -1.98 8.75
CA ILE A 3 -23.09 -2.68 8.49
C ILE A 3 -21.92 -1.68 8.29
N PHE A 4 -22.22 -0.49 7.75
CA PHE A 4 -21.22 0.55 7.48
C PHE A 4 -20.72 1.30 8.74
N THR A 5 -21.41 1.20 9.87
CA THR A 5 -21.04 1.86 11.14
C THR A 5 -20.27 0.95 12.09
N LEU A 6 -20.05 -0.32 11.72
CA LEU A 6 -19.27 -1.25 12.51
C LEU A 6 -17.79 -0.83 12.54
N SER A 7 -17.24 -0.68 13.73
CA SER A 7 -15.83 -0.31 13.91
C SER A 7 -14.84 -1.40 13.51
N ARG A 8 -15.30 -2.63 13.43
CA ARG A 8 -14.52 -3.80 12.96
C ARG A 8 -15.44 -4.77 12.25
N TRP A 9 -15.12 -5.07 11.02
CA TRP A 9 -15.77 -6.12 10.25
C TRP A 9 -15.13 -7.48 10.56
N SER A 10 -15.87 -8.56 10.37
CA SER A 10 -15.32 -9.91 10.50
C SER A 10 -14.14 -10.11 9.55
N PRO A 11 -12.97 -10.62 10.04
CA PRO A 11 -11.81 -10.87 9.19
C PRO A 11 -12.10 -11.80 8.01
N TYR A 12 -13.01 -12.74 8.20
CA TYR A 12 -13.43 -13.69 7.16
C TYR A 12 -14.17 -12.97 6.02
N LEU A 13 -15.09 -12.06 6.36
CA LEU A 13 -15.82 -11.27 5.36
C LEU A 13 -14.87 -10.36 4.58
N ILE A 14 -13.96 -9.70 5.27
CA ILE A 14 -12.97 -8.82 4.63
C ILE A 14 -12.04 -9.63 3.73
N GLY A 15 -11.55 -10.78 4.19
CA GLY A 15 -10.71 -11.67 3.40
C GLY A 15 -11.40 -12.14 2.12
N PHE A 16 -12.66 -12.52 2.23
CA PHE A 16 -13.48 -12.88 1.06
C PHE A 16 -13.63 -11.72 0.07
N LEU A 17 -13.96 -10.52 0.57
CA LEU A 17 -14.10 -9.33 -0.28
C LEU A 17 -12.79 -8.94 -0.97
N ILE A 18 -11.65 -9.05 -0.28
CA ILE A 18 -10.32 -8.83 -0.88
C ILE A 18 -10.06 -9.86 -1.99
N GLY A 19 -10.44 -11.12 -1.77
CA GLY A 19 -10.32 -12.17 -2.78
C GLY A 19 -11.14 -11.85 -4.03
N VAL A 20 -12.41 -11.49 -3.85
CA VAL A 20 -13.30 -11.08 -4.94
C VAL A 20 -12.76 -9.86 -5.67
N LEU A 21 -12.30 -8.84 -4.94
CA LEU A 21 -11.68 -7.63 -5.52
C LEU A 21 -10.45 -7.97 -6.36
N SER A 22 -9.59 -8.86 -5.87
CA SER A 22 -8.40 -9.30 -6.60
C SER A 22 -8.76 -10.03 -7.88
N TRP A 23 -9.80 -10.85 -7.85
CA TRP A 23 -10.32 -11.55 -9.02
C TRP A 23 -10.87 -10.58 -10.07
N PHE A 24 -11.70 -9.63 -9.65
CA PHE A 24 -12.20 -8.57 -10.53
C PHE A 24 -11.06 -7.73 -11.12
N SER A 25 -10.08 -7.36 -10.30
CA SER A 25 -8.89 -6.65 -10.75
C SER A 25 -8.17 -7.39 -11.88
N PHE A 26 -8.02 -8.69 -11.72
CA PHE A 26 -7.35 -9.53 -12.72
C PHE A 26 -8.15 -9.64 -14.03
N ILE A 27 -9.48 -9.81 -13.95
CA ILE A 27 -10.34 -9.90 -15.12
C ILE A 27 -10.34 -8.59 -15.92
N ILE A 28 -10.49 -7.44 -15.23
CA ILE A 28 -10.64 -6.14 -15.89
C ILE A 28 -9.29 -5.63 -16.39
N SER A 29 -8.25 -5.71 -15.55
CA SER A 29 -6.96 -5.09 -15.82
C SER A 29 -5.94 -6.06 -16.44
N LYS A 30 -6.19 -7.36 -16.40
CA LYS A 30 -5.23 -8.43 -16.76
C LYS A 30 -3.91 -8.30 -16.02
N ARG A 31 -3.90 -7.62 -14.87
CA ARG A 31 -2.73 -7.37 -14.03
C ARG A 31 -3.02 -7.71 -12.58
N PRO A 32 -2.07 -8.37 -11.90
CA PRO A 32 -2.19 -8.68 -10.49
C PRO A 32 -2.14 -7.41 -9.64
N ILE A 33 -2.70 -7.47 -8.45
CA ILE A 33 -2.56 -6.42 -7.45
C ILE A 33 -1.12 -6.41 -6.96
N GLY A 34 -0.44 -5.26 -7.09
CA GLY A 34 0.93 -5.07 -6.62
C GLY A 34 1.19 -3.62 -6.27
N VAL A 35 1.55 -3.37 -5.02
CA VAL A 35 1.72 -2.01 -4.49
C VAL A 35 3.19 -1.56 -4.54
N SER A 36 4.16 -2.48 -4.41
CA SER A 36 5.58 -2.13 -4.40
C SER A 36 6.06 -1.44 -5.67
N THR A 37 5.55 -1.86 -6.82
CA THR A 37 5.85 -1.23 -8.13
C THR A 37 5.21 0.17 -8.24
N ALA A 38 4.04 0.38 -7.62
CA ALA A 38 3.40 1.69 -7.57
C ALA A 38 4.26 2.71 -6.82
N PHE A 39 4.85 2.33 -5.69
CA PHE A 39 5.78 3.20 -4.95
C PHE A 39 7.05 3.51 -5.76
N ALA A 40 7.60 2.54 -6.49
CA ALA A 40 8.74 2.79 -7.37
C ALA A 40 8.44 3.80 -8.47
N ARG A 41 7.26 3.70 -9.08
CA ARG A 41 6.80 4.65 -10.10
C ARG A 41 6.51 6.03 -9.52
N PHE A 42 5.88 6.07 -8.35
CA PHE A 42 5.63 7.32 -7.65
C PHE A 42 6.93 8.03 -7.28
N SER A 43 7.92 7.30 -6.75
CA SER A 43 9.26 7.83 -6.51
C SER A 43 9.90 8.37 -7.79
N GLY A 44 9.79 7.64 -8.91
CA GLY A 44 10.29 8.09 -10.21
C GLY A 44 9.58 9.34 -10.74
N MET A 45 8.26 9.46 -10.54
CA MET A 45 7.51 10.67 -10.90
C MET A 45 7.96 11.88 -10.08
N LEU A 46 8.19 11.67 -8.78
CA LEU A 46 8.68 12.72 -7.90
C LEU A 46 10.11 13.15 -8.26
N GLU A 47 10.99 12.19 -8.46
CA GLU A 47 12.38 12.43 -8.85
C GLU A 47 12.47 13.14 -10.23
N LYS A 48 11.62 12.73 -11.20
CA LYS A 48 11.51 13.41 -12.49
C LYS A 48 11.11 14.89 -12.35
N ARG A 49 10.28 15.21 -11.38
CA ARG A 49 9.84 16.58 -11.13
C ARG A 49 10.91 17.43 -10.42
N LEU A 50 11.76 16.81 -9.58
CA LEU A 50 12.77 17.50 -8.79
C LEU A 50 14.11 17.65 -9.53
N ILE A 51 14.53 16.62 -10.29
CA ILE A 51 15.86 16.54 -10.89
C ILE A 51 15.83 16.76 -12.41
N GLY A 52 14.68 16.47 -13.04
CA GLY A 52 14.51 16.66 -14.48
C GLY A 52 14.28 15.37 -15.28
N PRO A 53 14.10 15.48 -16.61
CA PRO A 53 13.72 14.36 -17.48
C PRO A 53 14.82 13.29 -17.67
N ASP A 54 16.08 13.61 -17.41
CA ASP A 54 17.23 12.72 -17.64
C ASP A 54 17.22 11.45 -16.79
N ILE A 55 16.38 11.44 -15.75
CA ILE A 55 16.18 10.28 -14.87
C ILE A 55 15.64 9.07 -15.62
N ILE A 56 14.90 9.26 -16.69
CA ILE A 56 14.32 8.19 -17.52
C ILE A 56 15.41 7.31 -18.13
N ASN A 57 16.62 7.84 -18.30
CA ASN A 57 17.76 7.12 -18.84
C ASN A 57 18.37 6.12 -17.86
N LYS A 58 18.07 6.23 -16.55
CA LYS A 58 18.53 5.26 -15.57
C LYS A 58 17.89 3.90 -15.85
N GLU A 59 18.67 2.84 -15.85
CA GLU A 59 18.28 1.47 -16.15
C GLU A 59 17.09 0.99 -15.28
N TYR A 60 17.06 1.42 -14.04
CA TYR A 60 15.95 1.17 -13.11
C TYR A 60 14.61 1.72 -13.61
N TYR A 61 14.58 2.95 -14.14
CA TYR A 61 13.35 3.59 -14.62
C TYR A 61 12.97 3.16 -16.05
N LYS A 62 13.86 2.55 -16.80
CA LYS A 62 13.51 1.83 -18.03
C LYS A 62 12.62 0.62 -17.73
N LYS A 63 12.88 -0.08 -16.62
CA LYS A 63 12.06 -1.22 -16.16
C LYS A 63 10.77 -0.78 -15.47
N TYR A 64 10.82 0.30 -14.69
CA TYR A 64 9.69 0.84 -13.92
C TYR A 64 9.39 2.26 -14.36
N GLU A 65 8.87 2.41 -15.58
CA GLU A 65 8.57 3.72 -16.13
C GLU A 65 7.68 4.54 -15.18
N PRO A 66 8.05 5.81 -14.89
CA PRO A 66 7.28 6.71 -14.03
C PRO A 66 6.00 7.15 -14.74
N LYS A 67 5.00 6.29 -14.75
CA LYS A 67 3.67 6.50 -15.34
C LYS A 67 2.59 6.20 -14.30
N VAL A 68 1.44 6.86 -14.46
CA VAL A 68 0.24 6.50 -13.71
C VAL A 68 -0.32 5.22 -14.34
N GLU A 69 -0.04 4.09 -13.71
CA GLU A 69 -0.56 2.78 -14.10
C GLU A 69 -1.48 2.23 -13.01
N TRP A 70 -2.05 1.06 -13.28
CA TRP A 70 -3.00 0.35 -12.42
C TRP A 70 -2.60 0.33 -10.94
N GLY A 71 -1.34 0.02 -10.61
CA GLY A 71 -0.87 -0.02 -9.21
C GLY A 71 -0.93 1.34 -8.52
N VAL A 72 -0.64 2.43 -9.22
CA VAL A 72 -0.74 3.79 -8.69
C VAL A 72 -2.20 4.17 -8.45
N MET A 73 -3.09 3.87 -9.40
CA MET A 73 -4.53 4.10 -9.25
C MET A 73 -5.12 3.30 -8.08
N LEU A 74 -4.66 2.07 -7.88
CA LEU A 74 -5.07 1.22 -6.76
C LEU A 74 -4.66 1.85 -5.42
N VAL A 75 -3.44 2.36 -5.29
CA VAL A 75 -2.98 3.04 -4.07
C VAL A 75 -3.81 4.30 -3.79
N ILE A 76 -4.08 5.10 -4.82
CA ILE A 76 -4.94 6.29 -4.69
C ILE A 76 -6.35 5.89 -4.28
N GLY A 77 -6.92 4.87 -4.91
CA GLY A 77 -8.25 4.34 -4.56
C GLY A 77 -8.33 3.83 -3.12
N LEU A 78 -7.26 3.20 -2.64
CA LEU A 78 -7.16 2.73 -1.26
C LEU A 78 -7.11 3.89 -0.25
N LEU A 79 -6.39 4.96 -0.57
CA LEU A 79 -6.35 6.18 0.25
C LEU A 79 -7.73 6.85 0.31
N ILE A 80 -8.39 7.01 -0.83
CA ILE A 80 -9.73 7.60 -0.90
C ILE A 80 -10.73 6.71 -0.16
N GLY A 81 -10.71 5.41 -0.41
CA GLY A 81 -11.62 4.45 0.23
C GLY A 81 -11.45 4.40 1.75
N SER A 82 -10.21 4.42 2.25
CA SER A 82 -9.94 4.47 3.69
C SER A 82 -10.41 5.77 4.34
N PHE A 83 -10.23 6.90 3.67
CA PHE A 83 -10.71 8.19 4.12
C PHE A 83 -12.23 8.24 4.19
N VAL A 84 -12.92 7.81 3.14
CA VAL A 84 -14.39 7.73 3.11
C VAL A 84 -14.91 6.78 4.19
N SER A 85 -14.27 5.63 4.37
CA SER A 85 -14.63 4.68 5.43
C SER A 85 -14.48 5.28 6.83
N ALA A 86 -13.40 6.04 7.07
CA ALA A 86 -13.18 6.73 8.34
C ALA A 86 -14.25 7.80 8.61
N LEU A 87 -14.66 8.54 7.59
CA LEU A 87 -15.74 9.52 7.71
C LEU A 87 -17.10 8.87 8.00
N LEU A 88 -17.44 7.79 7.27
CA LEU A 88 -18.70 7.08 7.46
C LEU A 88 -18.82 6.41 8.83
N SER A 89 -17.70 5.92 9.36
CA SER A 89 -17.67 5.32 10.71
C SER A 89 -17.73 6.34 11.85
N GLY A 90 -17.65 7.65 11.56
CA GLY A 90 -17.63 8.72 12.56
C GLY A 90 -16.42 8.69 13.50
N LYS A 91 -15.39 7.90 13.18
CA LYS A 91 -14.18 7.70 13.98
C LYS A 91 -12.94 8.35 13.38
N PHE A 92 -13.15 9.36 12.55
CA PHE A 92 -12.03 10.10 11.99
C PHE A 92 -11.28 10.83 13.11
N GLN A 93 -10.10 10.32 13.45
CA GLN A 93 -9.20 10.91 14.44
C GLN A 93 -7.80 11.00 13.82
N LEU A 94 -7.21 12.18 13.90
CA LEU A 94 -5.81 12.38 13.54
C LEU A 94 -4.94 12.00 14.74
N GLU A 95 -4.65 10.74 14.88
CA GLU A 95 -3.72 10.24 15.91
C GLU A 95 -2.31 10.15 15.34
N VAL A 96 -1.42 10.99 15.82
CA VAL A 96 0.02 10.93 15.49
C VAL A 96 0.68 9.71 16.13
N ILE A 97 0.21 9.35 17.33
CA ILE A 97 0.74 8.21 18.09
C ILE A 97 -0.41 7.28 18.44
N PRO A 98 -0.44 6.04 17.89
CA PRO A 98 -1.43 5.04 18.24
C PRO A 98 -1.42 4.72 19.73
N THR A 99 -2.59 4.42 20.30
CA THR A 99 -2.78 4.07 21.71
C THR A 99 -1.89 2.88 22.14
N ILE A 100 -1.71 1.90 21.27
CA ILE A 100 -0.83 0.74 21.55
C ILE A 100 0.62 1.20 21.79
N TRP A 101 1.10 2.14 20.98
CA TRP A 101 2.46 2.69 21.15
C TRP A 101 2.57 3.49 22.46
N LYS A 102 1.58 4.33 22.76
CA LYS A 102 1.55 5.13 24.01
C LYS A 102 1.64 4.25 25.24
N ASN A 103 0.95 3.11 25.25
CA ASN A 103 0.93 2.18 26.36
C ASN A 103 2.26 1.43 26.55
N SER A 104 3.02 1.19 25.46
CA SER A 104 4.26 0.41 25.50
C SER A 104 5.52 1.28 25.64
N PHE A 105 5.55 2.43 24.97
CA PHE A 105 6.75 3.28 24.83
C PHE A 105 6.55 4.73 25.29
N GLY A 106 5.36 5.04 25.81
CA GLY A 106 5.02 6.39 26.25
C GLY A 106 4.72 7.36 25.09
N ASN A 107 4.53 8.63 25.42
CA ASN A 107 4.15 9.67 24.46
C ASN A 107 5.39 10.34 23.84
N THR A 108 6.17 9.57 23.07
CA THR A 108 7.41 10.02 22.44
C THR A 108 7.27 10.01 20.90
N PRO A 109 6.80 11.12 20.28
CA PRO A 109 6.59 11.20 18.83
C PRO A 109 7.90 11.03 18.04
N PHE A 110 8.99 11.56 18.55
CA PHE A 110 10.31 11.49 17.90
C PHE A 110 10.79 10.04 17.75
N LEU A 111 10.73 9.24 18.83
CA LEU A 111 11.09 7.84 18.80
C LEU A 111 10.20 7.05 17.83
N ARG A 112 8.90 7.38 17.79
CA ARG A 112 7.94 6.78 16.86
C ARG A 112 8.31 7.03 15.40
N ILE A 113 8.72 8.25 15.06
CA ILE A 113 9.12 8.60 13.69
C ILE A 113 10.39 7.85 13.29
N ILE A 114 11.41 7.82 14.16
CA ILE A 114 12.65 7.10 13.88
C ILE A 114 12.40 5.61 13.66
N THR A 115 11.67 4.96 14.55
CA THR A 115 11.36 3.53 14.42
C THR A 115 10.52 3.22 13.17
N SER A 116 9.60 4.12 12.80
CA SER A 116 8.82 3.98 11.59
C SER A 116 9.67 4.15 10.32
N LEU A 117 10.63 5.06 10.33
CA LEU A 117 11.59 5.25 9.24
C LEU A 117 12.47 4.03 9.04
N ILE A 118 13.06 3.52 10.13
CA ILE A 118 13.91 2.33 10.09
C ILE A 118 13.10 1.10 9.64
N GLY A 119 11.91 0.89 10.21
CA GLY A 119 11.02 -0.20 9.82
C GLY A 119 10.60 -0.11 8.36
N GLY A 120 10.22 1.09 7.89
CA GLY A 120 9.86 1.34 6.50
C GLY A 120 11.02 1.09 5.54
N PHE A 121 12.25 1.44 5.93
CA PHE A 121 13.45 1.16 5.14
C PHE A 121 13.64 -0.36 4.96
N PHE A 122 13.57 -1.14 6.04
CA PHE A 122 13.72 -2.60 5.95
C PHE A 122 12.59 -3.26 5.15
N VAL A 123 11.34 -2.81 5.32
CA VAL A 123 10.21 -3.31 4.53
C VAL A 123 10.41 -3.00 3.03
N GLY A 124 10.85 -1.79 2.69
CA GLY A 124 11.13 -1.40 1.32
C GLY A 124 12.28 -2.21 0.69
N LEU A 125 13.36 -2.40 1.44
CA LEU A 125 14.51 -3.19 1.02
C LEU A 125 14.12 -4.67 0.82
N GLY A 126 13.39 -5.26 1.76
CA GLY A 126 12.91 -6.63 1.67
C GLY A 126 11.97 -6.84 0.47
N ALA A 127 11.03 -5.91 0.23
CA ALA A 127 10.13 -5.97 -0.91
C ALA A 127 10.88 -5.87 -2.26
N ARG A 128 12.00 -5.13 -2.31
CA ARG A 128 12.84 -5.04 -3.51
C ARG A 128 13.69 -6.26 -3.72
N TRP A 129 14.25 -6.80 -2.66
CA TRP A 129 15.04 -8.04 -2.70
C TRP A 129 14.19 -9.23 -3.12
N ALA A 130 13.00 -9.39 -2.52
CA ALA A 130 12.07 -10.44 -2.87
C ALA A 130 11.38 -10.27 -4.24
N GLY A 131 11.59 -9.15 -4.95
CA GLY A 131 10.93 -8.88 -6.23
C GLY A 131 9.45 -8.52 -6.13
N GLY A 132 8.91 -8.35 -4.93
CA GLY A 132 7.50 -8.00 -4.68
C GLY A 132 7.19 -7.81 -3.21
N CYS A 133 6.01 -7.28 -2.92
CA CYS A 133 5.50 -7.10 -1.56
C CYS A 133 4.43 -8.16 -1.24
N THR A 134 3.92 -8.15 -0.01
CA THR A 134 2.86 -9.07 0.44
C THR A 134 1.61 -8.99 -0.43
N SER A 135 1.26 -7.83 -0.99
CA SER A 135 0.12 -7.72 -1.92
C SER A 135 0.39 -8.40 -3.27
N GLY A 136 1.62 -8.38 -3.75
CA GLY A 136 2.02 -9.05 -4.99
C GLY A 136 2.19 -10.56 -4.83
N HIS A 137 2.98 -10.99 -3.85
CA HIS A 137 3.26 -12.42 -3.61
C HIS A 137 2.19 -13.09 -2.75
N GLY A 138 1.77 -12.47 -1.63
CA GLY A 138 0.80 -13.04 -0.73
C GLY A 138 -0.61 -13.06 -1.31
N ILE A 139 -1.17 -11.93 -1.72
CA ILE A 139 -2.55 -11.89 -2.22
C ILE A 139 -2.61 -12.34 -3.67
N SER A 140 -1.91 -11.68 -4.58
CA SER A 140 -2.00 -11.99 -6.00
C SER A 140 -1.29 -13.28 -6.39
N GLY A 141 -0.16 -13.60 -5.76
CA GLY A 141 0.57 -14.84 -6.02
C GLY A 141 -0.22 -16.07 -5.60
N THR A 142 -0.82 -16.06 -4.41
CA THR A 142 -1.64 -17.17 -3.94
C THR A 142 -2.89 -17.36 -4.80
N MET A 143 -3.51 -16.28 -5.27
CA MET A 143 -4.66 -16.36 -6.17
C MET A 143 -4.32 -16.92 -7.55
N GLN A 144 -3.09 -16.76 -8.00
CA GLN A 144 -2.59 -17.33 -9.25
C GLN A 144 -2.00 -18.73 -9.05
N LEU A 145 -2.07 -19.30 -7.83
CA LEU A 145 -1.45 -20.57 -7.47
C LEU A 145 0.06 -20.58 -7.79
N ALA A 146 0.69 -19.40 -7.80
CA ALA A 146 2.11 -19.29 -8.06
C ALA A 146 2.89 -19.76 -6.83
N VAL A 147 3.82 -20.68 -7.06
CA VAL A 147 4.83 -21.07 -6.08
C VAL A 147 5.97 -20.05 -6.21
N SER A 148 6.06 -19.15 -5.23
CA SER A 148 7.10 -18.12 -5.19
C SER A 148 8.24 -18.52 -4.28
#